data_d62b172017c85369ef606dcda328c462
#
_entry.id   d62b172017c85369ef606dcda328c462
#
_cell.length_a   1.000
_cell.length_b   1.000
_cell.length_c   1.000
_cell.angle_alpha   90.00
_cell.angle_beta   90.00
_cell.angle_gamma   90.00
#
_symmetry.space_group_name_H-M   'P 1'
#
loop_
_entity.id
_entity.type
_entity.pdbx_description
1 polymer ?
#
loop_
_entity_poly.entity_id
_entity_poly.type
_entity_poly.pdbx_seq_one_letter_code
_entity_poly.pdbx_strand_id
1 'polypeptide(L)'
;GTFWMGDFCKKMRNGGPYCSPEKDTRPLHEVELTGFSISKFKVTHEDYRFYLKIAGLPEQHFKKKSYDDVFFEMTHFKNSPAIVTWTEANDYCIWLKNETGLPFSLPTEAQWEYAARSRGQYILVATDDGVWREDEKSGQGENYATDEDRRAVEDATGIDSTSVHFPVDKYPPTPLGLYGMTDNGWEWMKDWYDPDYYRNSAKKDPQGPENPVVKDEDTGQYLKVLRGINHPESGTPEGTTFSRASNIIDNDFPVSTTVRCVMNSSEPIK
;
A
#
# COMPACT_ATOMS: atom_id res chain seq x y z
N GLY A 1 16.07 5.15 -11.66
CA GLY A 1 17.13 4.19 -11.30
C GLY A 1 16.80 2.80 -11.76
N THR A 2 17.77 1.86 -11.61
CA THR A 2 17.60 0.46 -12.03
C THR A 2 17.64 -0.46 -10.81
N PHE A 3 16.79 -1.49 -10.79
CA PHE A 3 16.77 -2.49 -9.71
C PHE A 3 16.24 -3.85 -10.20
N TRP A 4 16.40 -4.87 -9.37
CA TRP A 4 15.85 -6.18 -9.60
C TRP A 4 14.51 -6.32 -8.87
N MET A 5 13.41 -6.30 -9.60
CA MET A 5 12.04 -6.41 -9.09
C MET A 5 11.62 -7.87 -8.89
N GLY A 6 10.89 -8.14 -7.82
CA GLY A 6 10.35 -9.46 -7.49
C GLY A 6 11.08 -10.17 -6.35
N ASP A 7 10.75 -11.45 -6.15
CA ASP A 7 11.31 -12.29 -5.08
C ASP A 7 12.81 -12.50 -5.24
N PHE A 8 13.56 -11.87 -4.37
CA PHE A 8 15.03 -11.94 -4.30
C PHE A 8 15.56 -12.90 -3.22
N CYS A 9 14.72 -13.73 -2.61
CA CYS A 9 15.10 -14.64 -1.54
C CYS A 9 16.32 -15.50 -1.86
N LYS A 10 16.46 -15.97 -3.10
CA LYS A 10 17.63 -16.72 -3.54
C LYS A 10 18.93 -15.92 -3.54
N LYS A 11 18.87 -14.60 -3.45
CA LYS A 11 20.02 -13.72 -3.33
C LYS A 11 20.43 -13.50 -1.86
N MET A 12 19.55 -13.80 -0.91
CA MET A 12 19.85 -13.73 0.50
C MET A 12 20.57 -15.01 0.94
N ARG A 13 21.63 -14.87 1.74
CA ARG A 13 22.48 -16.00 2.17
C ARG A 13 21.74 -17.09 2.98
N ASN A 14 20.64 -16.71 3.64
CA ASN A 14 19.78 -17.62 4.39
C ASN A 14 18.35 -17.34 3.90
N GLY A 15 17.90 -18.04 2.87
CA GLY A 15 16.49 -17.99 2.44
C GLY A 15 15.62 -18.38 3.64
N GLY A 16 15.17 -17.37 4.38
CA GLY A 16 14.37 -17.54 5.58
C GLY A 16 12.90 -17.89 5.28
N PRO A 17 12.07 -18.00 6.31
CA PRO A 17 10.63 -18.30 6.18
C PRO A 17 9.86 -17.28 5.35
N TYR A 18 10.43 -16.13 5.10
CA TYR A 18 9.85 -15.01 4.32
C TYR A 18 9.84 -15.21 2.80
N CYS A 19 10.44 -16.28 2.29
CA CYS A 19 10.43 -16.55 0.86
C CYS A 19 9.05 -17.01 0.44
N SER A 20 8.35 -16.19 -0.34
CA SER A 20 7.00 -16.49 -0.80
C SER A 20 6.94 -17.81 -1.57
N PRO A 21 6.02 -18.72 -1.25
CA PRO A 21 5.69 -19.85 -2.11
C PRO A 21 5.01 -19.39 -3.40
N GLU A 22 4.50 -18.16 -3.45
CA GLU A 22 3.76 -17.60 -4.56
C GLU A 22 4.65 -17.47 -5.79
N LYS A 23 4.09 -17.81 -6.93
CA LYS A 23 4.81 -17.79 -8.21
C LYS A 23 4.71 -16.43 -8.91
N ASP A 24 3.72 -15.61 -8.54
CA ASP A 24 3.41 -14.33 -9.16
C ASP A 24 4.44 -13.24 -8.87
N THR A 25 5.28 -13.45 -7.83
CA THR A 25 6.43 -12.59 -7.50
C THR A 25 7.70 -12.95 -8.30
N ARG A 26 7.61 -13.85 -9.27
CA ARG A 26 8.73 -14.40 -10.06
C ARG A 26 8.45 -14.35 -11.55
N PRO A 27 9.52 -14.28 -12.38
CA PRO A 27 10.95 -14.27 -12.04
C PRO A 27 11.41 -12.94 -11.48
N LEU A 28 12.52 -12.96 -10.73
CA LEU A 28 13.28 -11.74 -10.43
C LEU A 28 13.80 -11.18 -11.74
N HIS A 29 13.48 -9.92 -12.07
CA HIS A 29 13.77 -9.31 -13.37
C HIS A 29 14.25 -7.86 -13.19
N GLU A 30 15.03 -7.39 -14.16
CA GLU A 30 15.58 -6.05 -14.13
C GLU A 30 14.56 -5.01 -14.60
N VAL A 31 14.38 -3.95 -13.81
CA VAL A 31 13.51 -2.81 -14.11
C VAL A 31 14.29 -1.51 -14.03
N GLU A 32 14.10 -0.63 -15.02
CA GLU A 32 14.60 0.73 -15.07
C GLU A 32 13.44 1.72 -14.91
N LEU A 33 13.53 2.59 -13.92
CA LEU A 33 12.52 3.63 -13.66
C LEU A 33 13.07 5.03 -13.96
N THR A 34 12.31 5.81 -14.68
CA THR A 34 12.47 7.26 -14.79
C THR A 34 12.29 7.90 -13.41
N GLY A 35 12.83 9.10 -13.20
CA GLY A 35 12.71 9.82 -11.93
C GLY A 35 11.24 10.09 -11.59
N PHE A 36 10.90 9.89 -10.32
CA PHE A 36 9.58 10.18 -9.75
C PHE A 36 9.73 10.57 -8.28
N SER A 37 8.72 11.23 -7.75
CA SER A 37 8.52 11.44 -6.32
C SER A 37 7.33 10.62 -5.86
N ILE A 38 7.35 10.17 -4.60
CA ILE A 38 6.25 9.41 -3.97
C ILE A 38 5.84 10.09 -2.67
N SER A 39 4.54 10.09 -2.36
CA SER A 39 4.03 10.68 -1.13
C SER A 39 4.67 10.03 0.09
N LYS A 40 5.12 10.85 1.03
CA LYS A 40 5.74 10.43 2.29
C LYS A 40 4.81 9.55 3.13
N PHE A 41 3.54 9.92 3.18
CA PHE A 41 2.47 9.26 3.91
C PHE A 41 1.45 8.68 2.94
N LYS A 42 0.65 7.74 3.42
CA LYS A 42 -0.65 7.42 2.82
C LYS A 42 -1.54 8.65 2.93
N VAL A 43 -2.49 8.80 2.02
CA VAL A 43 -3.51 9.85 2.11
C VAL A 43 -4.33 9.62 3.37
N THR A 44 -4.46 10.65 4.20
CA THR A 44 -5.21 10.56 5.44
C THR A 44 -6.71 10.77 5.23
N HIS A 45 -7.53 10.39 6.21
CA HIS A 45 -8.95 10.74 6.21
C HIS A 45 -9.18 12.24 6.15
N GLU A 46 -8.32 13.05 6.79
CA GLU A 46 -8.41 14.51 6.73
C GLU A 46 -8.14 15.04 5.33
N ASP A 47 -7.08 14.54 4.66
CA ASP A 47 -6.75 14.91 3.27
C ASP A 47 -7.86 14.51 2.30
N TYR A 48 -8.41 13.30 2.47
CA TYR A 48 -9.45 12.80 1.59
C TYR A 48 -10.77 13.56 1.77
N ARG A 49 -11.17 13.89 3.00
CA ARG A 49 -12.33 14.76 3.28
C ARG A 49 -12.15 16.16 2.70
N PHE A 50 -10.95 16.71 2.79
CA PHE A 50 -10.63 17.98 2.16
C PHE A 50 -10.84 17.92 0.64
N TYR A 51 -10.35 16.86 0.00
CA TYR A 51 -10.60 16.62 -1.42
C TYR A 51 -12.09 16.56 -1.74
N LEU A 52 -12.88 15.75 -1.06
CA LEU A 52 -14.32 15.64 -1.30
C LEU A 52 -15.02 17.00 -1.20
N LYS A 53 -14.67 17.78 -0.20
CA LYS A 53 -15.22 19.12 0.01
C LYS A 53 -14.89 20.07 -1.14
N ILE A 54 -13.62 20.12 -1.60
CA ILE A 54 -13.20 21.02 -2.69
C ILE A 54 -13.78 20.58 -4.03
N ALA A 55 -13.85 19.27 -4.27
CA ALA A 55 -14.42 18.69 -5.47
C ALA A 55 -15.97 18.74 -5.51
N GLY A 56 -16.62 19.18 -4.42
CA GLY A 56 -18.09 19.22 -4.32
C GLY A 56 -18.71 17.81 -4.28
N LEU A 57 -17.95 16.81 -3.87
CA LEU A 57 -18.39 15.43 -3.78
C LEU A 57 -19.01 15.14 -2.41
N PRO A 58 -20.04 14.26 -2.34
CA PRO A 58 -20.67 13.93 -1.08
C PRO A 58 -19.74 13.08 -0.21
N GLU A 59 -19.72 13.34 1.09
CA GLU A 59 -19.01 12.50 2.09
C GLU A 59 -19.60 11.09 2.27
N GLN A 60 -20.60 10.72 1.46
CA GLN A 60 -21.38 9.51 1.61
C GLN A 60 -20.61 8.20 1.41
N HIS A 61 -19.42 8.25 0.81
CA HIS A 61 -18.56 7.06 0.68
C HIS A 61 -18.19 6.45 2.03
N PHE A 62 -18.10 7.26 3.06
CA PHE A 62 -17.85 6.80 4.43
C PHE A 62 -19.12 6.37 5.19
N LYS A 63 -20.32 6.60 4.62
CA LYS A 63 -21.62 6.33 5.29
C LYS A 63 -22.28 5.03 4.84
N LYS A 64 -21.61 4.18 4.06
CA LYS A 64 -22.22 2.91 3.62
C LYS A 64 -22.37 1.89 4.77
N LYS A 65 -23.57 1.98 5.34
CA LYS A 65 -24.46 0.85 5.65
C LYS A 65 -24.11 -0.19 6.70
N SER A 66 -23.48 -0.02 7.81
CA SER A 66 -23.74 -0.95 8.92
C SER A 66 -22.98 -0.66 10.22
N TYR A 67 -22.25 0.38 10.25
CA TYR A 67 -21.55 0.77 11.47
C TYR A 67 -22.20 2.02 12.03
N ASP A 68 -22.45 2.04 13.34
CA ASP A 68 -22.90 3.21 14.06
C ASP A 68 -21.94 4.41 13.80
N ASP A 69 -22.50 5.63 13.69
CA ASP A 69 -21.71 6.85 13.44
C ASP A 69 -20.54 7.00 14.43
N VAL A 70 -20.71 6.48 15.67
CA VAL A 70 -19.67 6.46 16.70
C VAL A 70 -18.51 5.55 16.33
N PHE A 71 -18.78 4.37 15.79
CA PHE A 71 -17.76 3.44 15.33
C PHE A 71 -16.93 4.07 14.20
N PHE A 72 -17.60 4.73 13.27
CA PHE A 72 -16.98 5.45 12.19
C PHE A 72 -16.05 6.57 12.68
N GLU A 73 -16.49 7.41 13.62
CA GLU A 73 -15.66 8.48 14.18
C GLU A 73 -14.47 7.95 14.97
N MET A 74 -14.61 6.81 15.64
CA MET A 74 -13.54 6.20 16.45
C MET A 74 -12.49 5.47 15.62
N THR A 75 -12.88 4.81 14.51
CA THR A 75 -11.95 4.07 13.64
C THR A 75 -11.19 4.96 12.66
N HIS A 76 -11.73 6.15 12.38
CA HIS A 76 -11.21 7.06 11.37
C HIS A 76 -10.59 8.29 12.05
N PHE A 77 -9.52 8.07 12.80
CA PHE A 77 -8.70 9.20 13.25
C PHE A 77 -8.32 10.05 12.04
N LYS A 78 -8.42 11.37 12.16
CA LYS A 78 -8.11 12.31 11.08
C LYS A 78 -6.80 12.00 10.37
N ASN A 79 -5.80 11.57 11.13
CA ASN A 79 -4.45 11.27 10.68
C ASN A 79 -4.22 9.78 10.37
N SER A 80 -5.26 8.93 10.31
CA SER A 80 -5.14 7.54 9.84
C SER A 80 -5.37 7.46 8.33
N PRO A 81 -4.90 6.38 7.66
CA PRO A 81 -5.08 6.22 6.22
C PRO A 81 -6.55 6.21 5.80
N ALA A 82 -6.89 6.93 4.75
CA ALA A 82 -8.21 6.87 4.14
C ALA A 82 -8.42 5.48 3.50
N ILE A 83 -9.54 4.85 3.84
CA ILE A 83 -9.96 3.58 3.26
C ILE A 83 -10.80 3.87 2.02
N VAL A 84 -10.33 3.45 0.87
CA VAL A 84 -10.88 3.83 -0.44
C VAL A 84 -10.87 2.66 -1.41
N THR A 85 -11.80 2.67 -2.37
CA THR A 85 -11.76 1.79 -3.54
C THR A 85 -10.64 2.22 -4.50
N TRP A 86 -10.36 1.40 -5.52
CA TRP A 86 -9.38 1.77 -6.54
C TRP A 86 -9.82 3.01 -7.32
N THR A 87 -11.10 3.10 -7.69
CA THR A 87 -11.64 4.27 -8.41
C THR A 87 -11.48 5.54 -7.60
N GLU A 88 -11.84 5.51 -6.33
CA GLU A 88 -11.69 6.64 -5.40
C GLU A 88 -10.23 7.07 -5.21
N ALA A 89 -9.32 6.09 -5.08
CA ALA A 89 -7.89 6.33 -4.99
C ALA A 89 -7.32 6.99 -6.24
N ASN A 90 -7.73 6.49 -7.42
CA ASN A 90 -7.32 7.04 -8.71
C ASN A 90 -7.85 8.46 -8.92
N ASP A 91 -9.11 8.70 -8.59
CA ASP A 91 -9.75 10.02 -8.72
C ASP A 91 -9.11 11.07 -7.82
N TYR A 92 -8.71 10.69 -6.60
CA TYR A 92 -7.94 11.56 -5.72
C TYR A 92 -6.60 11.98 -6.34
N CYS A 93 -5.81 11.04 -6.88
CA CYS A 93 -4.55 11.39 -7.52
C CYS A 93 -4.74 12.20 -8.82
N ILE A 94 -5.81 11.96 -9.58
CA ILE A 94 -6.19 12.78 -10.74
C ILE A 94 -6.61 14.19 -10.31
N TRP A 95 -7.36 14.32 -9.21
CA TRP A 95 -7.72 15.63 -8.67
C TRP A 95 -6.46 16.43 -8.31
N LEU A 96 -5.49 15.82 -7.59
CA LEU A 96 -4.20 16.47 -7.31
C LEU A 96 -3.49 16.93 -8.59
N LYS A 97 -3.50 16.11 -9.64
CA LYS A 97 -2.93 16.48 -10.94
C LYS A 97 -3.61 17.72 -11.51
N ASN A 98 -4.94 17.80 -11.46
CA ASN A 98 -5.71 18.88 -12.03
C ASN A 98 -5.54 20.18 -11.23
N GLU A 99 -5.53 20.10 -9.90
CA GLU A 99 -5.36 21.26 -9.02
C GLU A 99 -3.96 21.86 -9.07
N THR A 100 -2.96 21.01 -9.22
CA THR A 100 -1.56 21.44 -9.16
C THR A 100 -0.91 21.63 -10.52
N GLY A 101 -1.47 21.05 -11.59
CA GLY A 101 -0.83 20.97 -12.90
C GLY A 101 0.37 20.02 -12.96
N LEU A 102 0.67 19.30 -11.86
CA LEU A 102 1.78 18.36 -11.76
C LEU A 102 1.32 16.94 -12.15
N PRO A 103 2.20 16.09 -12.70
CA PRO A 103 1.83 14.78 -13.23
C PRO A 103 1.60 13.72 -12.14
N PHE A 104 0.66 13.96 -11.23
CA PHE A 104 0.26 13.00 -10.21
C PHE A 104 -0.53 11.83 -10.79
N SER A 105 -0.34 10.64 -10.20
CA SER A 105 -1.09 9.42 -10.48
C SER A 105 -0.98 8.43 -9.33
N LEU A 106 -1.73 7.32 -9.38
CA LEU A 106 -1.38 6.14 -8.59
C LEU A 106 0.03 5.65 -8.97
N PRO A 107 0.79 5.08 -8.03
CA PRO A 107 2.07 4.45 -8.33
C PRO A 107 1.87 3.24 -9.24
N THR A 108 2.83 2.97 -10.09
CA THR A 108 2.97 1.63 -10.67
C THR A 108 3.52 0.68 -9.60
N GLU A 109 3.26 -0.61 -9.78
CA GLU A 109 3.77 -1.65 -8.88
C GLU A 109 5.30 -1.57 -8.75
N ALA A 110 5.98 -1.33 -9.85
CA ALA A 110 7.44 -1.18 -9.88
C ALA A 110 7.93 0.07 -9.13
N GLN A 111 7.24 1.20 -9.24
CA GLN A 111 7.56 2.41 -8.47
C GLN A 111 7.41 2.19 -6.97
N TRP A 112 6.32 1.53 -6.57
CA TRP A 112 6.08 1.20 -5.17
C TRP A 112 7.18 0.29 -4.61
N GLU A 113 7.51 -0.82 -5.30
CA GLU A 113 8.55 -1.75 -4.83
C GLU A 113 9.92 -1.11 -4.77
N TYR A 114 10.28 -0.30 -5.77
CA TYR A 114 11.54 0.46 -5.77
C TYR A 114 11.65 1.37 -4.55
N ALA A 115 10.58 2.08 -4.21
CA ALA A 115 10.52 2.98 -3.07
C ALA A 115 10.54 2.21 -1.73
N ALA A 116 9.73 1.17 -1.58
CA ALA A 116 9.67 0.31 -0.38
C ALA A 116 11.05 -0.31 -0.07
N ARG A 117 11.81 -0.62 -1.09
CA ARG A 117 13.17 -1.16 -1.03
C ARG A 117 14.27 -0.09 -1.02
N SER A 118 13.95 1.11 -0.58
CA SER A 118 14.91 2.23 -0.47
C SER A 118 15.80 2.37 -1.70
N ARG A 119 15.18 2.56 -2.87
CA ARG A 119 15.79 2.60 -4.22
C ARG A 119 16.24 1.22 -4.69
N GLY A 120 15.43 0.19 -4.47
CA GLY A 120 15.61 -1.14 -5.04
C GLY A 120 16.71 -1.99 -4.39
N GLN A 121 17.07 -1.70 -3.14
CA GLN A 121 17.98 -2.54 -2.35
C GLN A 121 17.30 -3.88 -1.99
N TYR A 122 18.08 -4.86 -1.55
CA TYR A 122 17.54 -6.15 -1.08
C TYR A 122 17.09 -6.02 0.39
N ILE A 123 16.05 -5.21 0.61
CA ILE A 123 15.39 -4.98 1.90
C ILE A 123 14.13 -5.84 1.95
N LEU A 124 14.01 -6.70 2.96
CA LEU A 124 12.93 -7.66 3.07
C LEU A 124 11.60 -6.98 3.41
N VAL A 125 11.61 -6.11 4.41
CA VAL A 125 10.44 -5.36 4.86
C VAL A 125 10.72 -3.86 4.88
N ALA A 126 9.72 -3.06 4.57
CA ALA A 126 9.89 -1.61 4.41
C ALA A 126 9.74 -0.87 5.75
N THR A 127 10.61 -1.21 6.71
CA THR A 127 10.77 -0.55 8.00
C THR A 127 12.03 0.33 8.01
N ASP A 128 12.34 0.93 9.13
CA ASP A 128 13.51 1.81 9.31
C ASP A 128 14.85 1.07 9.12
N ASP A 129 14.90 -0.22 9.45
CA ASP A 129 16.11 -1.05 9.37
C ASP A 129 15.97 -2.32 8.51
N GLY A 130 14.80 -2.56 7.93
CA GLY A 130 14.54 -3.69 7.02
C GLY A 130 14.11 -4.98 7.69
N VAL A 131 13.82 -4.96 9.00
CA VAL A 131 13.30 -6.10 9.78
C VAL A 131 12.10 -5.66 10.61
N TRP A 132 11.22 -6.61 10.97
CA TRP A 132 10.16 -6.36 11.94
C TRP A 132 10.72 -6.42 13.36
N ARG A 133 10.35 -5.45 14.19
CA ARG A 133 10.71 -5.41 15.61
C ARG A 133 9.48 -5.26 16.49
N GLU A 134 9.45 -6.09 17.52
CA GLU A 134 8.42 -6.14 18.54
C GLU A 134 9.07 -6.14 19.92
N ASP A 135 8.41 -5.53 20.88
CA ASP A 135 8.81 -5.68 22.29
C ASP A 135 8.54 -7.11 22.75
N GLU A 136 9.59 -7.82 23.19
CA GLU A 136 9.53 -9.23 23.54
C GLU A 136 8.54 -9.57 24.67
N LYS A 137 8.17 -8.59 25.51
CA LYS A 137 7.30 -8.81 26.67
C LYS A 137 5.84 -8.51 26.36
N SER A 138 5.59 -7.42 25.66
CA SER A 138 4.24 -6.97 25.36
C SER A 138 3.72 -7.45 24.00
N GLY A 139 4.62 -7.83 23.08
CA GLY A 139 4.26 -8.12 21.69
C GLY A 139 3.87 -6.90 20.88
N GLN A 140 3.98 -5.70 21.45
CA GLN A 140 3.70 -4.45 20.74
C GLN A 140 4.80 -4.11 19.74
N GLY A 141 4.42 -3.53 18.62
CA GLY A 141 5.34 -3.16 17.57
C GLY A 141 6.23 -1.97 17.91
N GLU A 142 7.50 -2.05 17.55
CA GLU A 142 8.45 -0.96 17.65
C GLU A 142 8.57 -0.17 16.34
N ASN A 143 8.37 -0.84 15.20
CA ASN A 143 8.51 -0.20 13.89
C ASN A 143 7.42 -0.58 12.88
N TYR A 144 6.40 -1.29 13.31
CA TYR A 144 5.18 -1.61 12.56
C TYR A 144 4.03 -1.94 13.52
N ALA A 145 2.78 -1.96 13.04
CA ALA A 145 1.61 -2.28 13.84
C ALA A 145 1.43 -3.79 13.97
N THR A 146 1.52 -4.32 15.19
CA THR A 146 1.25 -5.73 15.50
C THR A 146 -0.22 -5.97 15.80
N ASP A 147 -0.61 -7.24 15.90
CA ASP A 147 -1.95 -7.62 16.38
C ASP A 147 -2.16 -7.22 17.84
N GLU A 148 -1.10 -7.23 18.66
CA GLU A 148 -1.21 -6.78 20.06
C GLU A 148 -1.47 -5.28 20.16
N ASP A 149 -0.89 -4.46 19.28
CA ASP A 149 -1.25 -3.04 19.20
C ASP A 149 -2.73 -2.84 18.87
N ARG A 150 -3.28 -3.64 17.96
CA ARG A 150 -4.69 -3.57 17.56
C ARG A 150 -5.62 -4.06 18.64
N ARG A 151 -5.29 -5.20 19.28
CA ARG A 151 -6.05 -5.71 20.44
C ARG A 151 -6.08 -4.71 21.59
N ALA A 152 -4.97 -4.03 21.85
CA ALA A 152 -4.94 -3.00 22.88
C ALA A 152 -5.93 -1.84 22.59
N VAL A 153 -6.13 -1.49 21.32
CA VAL A 153 -7.16 -0.52 20.93
C VAL A 153 -8.55 -1.13 21.08
N GLU A 154 -8.78 -2.37 20.66
CA GLU A 154 -10.03 -3.08 20.82
C GLU A 154 -10.45 -3.16 22.29
N ASP A 155 -9.53 -3.56 23.18
CA ASP A 155 -9.77 -3.64 24.62
C ASP A 155 -10.12 -2.28 25.24
N ALA A 156 -9.49 -1.22 24.75
CA ALA A 156 -9.70 0.14 25.26
C ALA A 156 -10.97 0.81 24.73
N THR A 157 -11.44 0.44 23.52
CA THR A 157 -12.47 1.20 22.79
C THR A 157 -13.67 0.37 22.36
N GLY A 158 -13.53 -0.98 22.31
CA GLY A 158 -14.52 -1.89 21.75
C GLY A 158 -14.55 -1.93 20.21
N ILE A 159 -13.59 -1.28 19.54
CA ILE A 159 -13.45 -1.33 18.09
C ILE A 159 -12.80 -2.65 17.70
N ASP A 160 -13.39 -3.35 16.74
CA ASP A 160 -12.83 -4.59 16.20
C ASP A 160 -11.40 -4.38 15.68
N SER A 161 -10.45 -5.19 16.16
CA SER A 161 -9.01 -5.08 15.88
C SER A 161 -8.70 -5.10 14.38
N THR A 162 -9.50 -5.81 13.58
CA THR A 162 -9.34 -5.88 12.11
C THR A 162 -9.63 -4.54 11.41
N SER A 163 -10.38 -3.66 12.07
CA SER A 163 -10.74 -2.33 11.56
C SER A 163 -9.83 -1.21 12.06
N VAL A 164 -8.88 -1.53 12.95
CA VAL A 164 -7.99 -0.52 13.53
C VAL A 164 -6.92 -0.08 12.53
N HIS A 165 -6.87 1.21 12.26
CA HIS A 165 -5.80 1.88 11.54
C HIS A 165 -5.17 2.96 12.42
N PHE A 166 -3.84 3.02 12.41
CA PHE A 166 -3.08 3.96 13.23
C PHE A 166 -2.78 5.26 12.48
N PRO A 167 -2.42 6.34 13.20
CA PRO A 167 -1.87 7.53 12.56
C PRO A 167 -0.74 7.18 11.59
N VAL A 168 -0.71 7.83 10.42
CA VAL A 168 0.23 7.52 9.34
C VAL A 168 1.70 7.70 9.71
N ASP A 169 1.99 8.36 10.80
CA ASP A 169 3.32 8.66 11.35
C ASP A 169 3.62 7.96 12.70
N LYS A 170 2.80 6.98 13.10
CA LYS A 170 2.95 6.28 14.40
C LYS A 170 4.31 5.58 14.52
N TYR A 171 4.75 4.91 13.46
CA TYR A 171 5.99 4.13 13.46
C TYR A 171 7.10 4.83 12.69
N PRO A 172 8.39 4.47 12.93
CA PRO A 172 9.52 5.07 12.25
C PRO A 172 9.45 4.92 10.71
N PRO A 173 9.93 5.92 9.96
CA PRO A 173 9.97 5.84 8.52
C PRO A 173 11.09 4.93 8.00
N THR A 174 10.94 4.45 6.76
CA THR A 174 12.03 3.82 6.01
C THR A 174 13.23 4.77 5.85
N PRO A 175 14.43 4.29 5.42
CA PRO A 175 15.58 5.15 5.14
C PRO A 175 15.32 6.25 4.10
N LEU A 176 14.30 6.11 3.25
CA LEU A 176 13.85 7.17 2.33
C LEU A 176 12.87 8.17 2.97
N GLY A 177 12.50 7.98 4.24
CA GLY A 177 11.52 8.83 4.92
C GLY A 177 10.07 8.49 4.59
N LEU A 178 9.77 7.30 4.08
CA LEU A 178 8.42 6.83 3.79
C LEU A 178 7.85 6.08 4.99
N TYR A 179 6.59 6.34 5.32
CA TYR A 179 5.89 5.75 6.46
C TYR A 179 4.87 4.71 6.01
N GLY A 180 4.64 3.68 6.84
CA GLY A 180 3.57 2.71 6.66
C GLY A 180 3.61 1.95 5.34
N MET A 181 4.80 1.63 4.82
CA MET A 181 4.94 0.87 3.56
C MET A 181 4.69 -0.62 3.74
N THR A 182 4.89 -1.15 4.95
CA THR A 182 4.78 -2.58 5.27
C THR A 182 3.59 -2.92 6.17
N ASP A 183 2.77 -1.91 6.52
CA ASP A 183 1.62 -2.09 7.43
C ASP A 183 0.52 -1.05 7.20
N ASN A 184 -0.49 -1.07 8.07
CA ASN A 184 -1.53 -0.02 8.17
C ASN A 184 -2.35 0.16 6.89
N GLY A 185 -2.69 -0.94 6.24
CA GLY A 185 -3.54 -1.02 5.05
C GLY A 185 -2.77 -1.29 3.76
N TRP A 186 -3.41 -2.04 2.88
CA TRP A 186 -2.95 -2.28 1.51
C TRP A 186 -2.95 -0.99 0.70
N GLU A 187 -2.02 -0.84 -0.22
CA GLU A 187 -1.97 0.31 -1.12
C GLU A 187 -2.33 -0.06 -2.55
N TRP A 188 -3.21 0.71 -3.18
CA TRP A 188 -3.61 0.54 -4.56
C TRP A 188 -2.52 0.93 -5.54
N MET A 189 -2.28 0.04 -6.54
CA MET A 189 -1.41 0.32 -7.68
C MET A 189 -2.23 0.65 -8.92
N LYS A 190 -1.59 1.34 -9.87
CA LYS A 190 -2.18 1.62 -11.18
C LYS A 190 -2.40 0.33 -12.00
N ASP A 191 -1.53 -0.64 -11.82
CA ASP A 191 -1.38 -1.85 -12.60
C ASP A 191 -2.61 -2.78 -12.48
N TRP A 192 -3.00 -3.38 -13.59
CA TRP A 192 -3.86 -4.56 -13.57
C TRP A 192 -3.10 -5.74 -13.00
N TYR A 193 -3.78 -6.58 -12.24
CA TYR A 193 -3.16 -7.79 -11.72
C TYR A 193 -3.07 -8.86 -12.80
N ASP A 194 -1.86 -9.42 -12.95
CA ASP A 194 -1.56 -10.59 -13.75
C ASP A 194 -0.47 -11.39 -13.01
N PRO A 195 -0.72 -12.65 -12.60
CA PRO A 195 0.26 -13.47 -11.89
C PRO A 195 1.47 -13.83 -12.76
N ASP A 196 1.35 -13.76 -14.07
CA ASP A 196 2.43 -14.06 -15.01
C ASP A 196 3.15 -12.82 -15.58
N TYR A 197 2.72 -11.60 -15.18
CA TYR A 197 3.24 -10.35 -15.75
C TYR A 197 4.76 -10.22 -15.66
N TYR A 198 5.39 -10.66 -14.57
CA TYR A 198 6.85 -10.52 -14.37
C TYR A 198 7.68 -11.29 -15.40
N ARG A 199 7.12 -12.30 -16.07
CA ARG A 199 7.76 -13.03 -17.17
C ARG A 199 7.90 -12.20 -18.44
N ASN A 200 6.99 -11.23 -18.61
CA ASN A 200 6.86 -10.40 -19.82
C ASN A 200 6.91 -8.91 -19.50
N SER A 201 7.32 -8.54 -18.30
CA SER A 201 7.41 -7.14 -17.86
C SER A 201 8.30 -6.33 -18.78
N ALA A 202 7.86 -5.13 -19.14
CA ALA A 202 8.72 -4.16 -19.81
C ALA A 202 9.90 -3.82 -18.89
N LYS A 203 11.12 -3.73 -19.46
CA LYS A 203 12.29 -3.35 -18.68
C LYS A 203 12.22 -1.91 -18.21
N LYS A 204 11.73 -0.99 -19.06
CA LYS A 204 11.67 0.44 -18.75
C LYS A 204 10.26 0.86 -18.38
N ASP A 205 10.12 1.49 -17.21
CA ASP A 205 8.88 2.09 -16.70
C ASP A 205 7.65 1.17 -16.86
N PRO A 206 7.68 -0.12 -16.39
CA PRO A 206 6.56 -1.03 -16.55
C PRO A 206 5.28 -0.45 -15.92
N GLN A 207 4.16 -0.65 -16.61
CA GLN A 207 2.84 -0.12 -16.24
C GLN A 207 1.81 -1.21 -15.91
N GLY A 208 2.26 -2.47 -15.75
CA GLY A 208 1.37 -3.62 -15.72
C GLY A 208 0.87 -4.02 -17.11
N PRO A 209 -0.01 -5.02 -17.19
CA PRO A 209 -0.65 -5.42 -18.44
C PRO A 209 -1.45 -4.26 -19.05
N GLU A 210 -1.40 -4.11 -20.38
CA GLU A 210 -2.18 -3.09 -21.09
C GLU A 210 -3.69 -3.31 -20.93
N ASN A 211 -4.11 -4.58 -20.96
CA ASN A 211 -5.51 -4.98 -20.77
C ASN A 211 -5.64 -5.84 -19.53
N PRO A 212 -6.78 -5.77 -18.82
CA PRO A 212 -7.04 -6.61 -17.68
C PRO A 212 -7.19 -8.08 -18.09
N VAL A 213 -6.58 -9.01 -17.35
CA VAL A 213 -6.57 -10.43 -17.68
C VAL A 213 -7.22 -11.33 -16.63
N VAL A 214 -7.15 -10.95 -15.37
CA VAL A 214 -7.68 -11.76 -14.26
C VAL A 214 -8.97 -11.15 -13.73
N LYS A 215 -9.98 -11.99 -13.56
CA LYS A 215 -11.25 -11.63 -12.94
C LYS A 215 -11.39 -12.36 -11.61
N ASP A 216 -12.02 -11.69 -10.70
CA ASP A 216 -12.57 -12.28 -9.50
C ASP A 216 -13.72 -13.24 -9.88
N GLU A 217 -13.73 -14.44 -9.32
CA GLU A 217 -14.68 -15.50 -9.69
C GLU A 217 -16.11 -15.19 -9.20
N ASP A 218 -16.25 -14.51 -8.08
CA ASP A 218 -17.54 -14.23 -7.47
C ASP A 218 -18.25 -13.04 -8.11
N THR A 219 -17.49 -11.96 -8.38
CA THR A 219 -18.03 -10.69 -8.89
C THR A 219 -17.90 -10.52 -10.40
N GLY A 220 -17.00 -11.26 -11.03
CA GLY A 220 -16.65 -11.11 -12.45
C GLY A 220 -15.89 -9.82 -12.78
N GLN A 221 -15.56 -9.01 -11.77
CA GLN A 221 -14.77 -7.79 -11.94
C GLN A 221 -13.29 -8.10 -12.14
N TYR A 222 -12.59 -7.23 -12.87
CA TYR A 222 -11.14 -7.33 -13.03
C TYR A 222 -10.38 -6.85 -11.80
N LEU A 223 -9.19 -7.43 -11.59
CA LEU A 223 -8.37 -7.21 -10.40
C LEU A 223 -7.27 -6.18 -10.66
N LYS A 224 -7.06 -5.30 -9.69
CA LYS A 224 -5.94 -4.36 -9.58
C LYS A 224 -4.92 -4.87 -8.56
N VAL A 225 -3.65 -4.53 -8.78
CA VAL A 225 -2.57 -4.87 -7.85
C VAL A 225 -2.72 -4.08 -6.55
N LEU A 226 -2.51 -4.78 -5.43
CA LEU A 226 -2.29 -4.24 -4.10
C LEU A 226 -0.87 -4.53 -3.62
N ARG A 227 -0.31 -3.61 -2.86
CA ARG A 227 1.01 -3.77 -2.24
C ARG A 227 0.95 -3.37 -0.76
N GLY A 228 2.00 -3.75 -0.01
CA GLY A 228 1.99 -3.62 1.44
C GLY A 228 1.14 -4.71 2.10
N ILE A 229 0.61 -4.44 3.26
CA ILE A 229 -0.32 -5.32 3.98
C ILE A 229 -1.09 -4.54 5.03
N ASN A 230 -2.23 -5.06 5.47
CA ASN A 230 -2.98 -4.46 6.58
C ASN A 230 -2.45 -4.95 7.94
N HIS A 231 -2.31 -6.25 8.10
CA HIS A 231 -1.90 -6.92 9.33
C HIS A 231 -0.68 -7.80 9.05
N PRO A 232 0.54 -7.26 9.15
CA PRO A 232 1.74 -8.07 8.98
C PRO A 232 1.91 -9.03 10.15
N GLU A 233 2.21 -10.28 9.85
CA GLU A 233 2.68 -11.26 10.83
C GLU A 233 4.18 -11.49 10.65
N SER A 234 4.95 -11.32 11.72
CA SER A 234 6.37 -11.63 11.71
C SER A 234 6.60 -13.11 11.33
N GLY A 235 7.48 -13.35 10.38
CA GLY A 235 7.79 -14.71 9.92
C GLY A 235 6.96 -15.21 8.75
N THR A 236 6.00 -14.42 8.23
CA THR A 236 5.26 -14.75 7.02
C THR A 236 5.80 -14.02 5.79
N PRO A 237 5.55 -14.52 4.56
CA PRO A 237 5.94 -13.82 3.34
C PRO A 237 5.08 -12.58 3.05
N GLU A 238 3.88 -12.49 3.64
CA GLU A 238 3.02 -11.32 3.50
C GLU A 238 3.68 -10.10 4.14
N GLY A 239 3.48 -8.93 3.53
CA GLY A 239 4.10 -7.67 3.98
C GLY A 239 5.57 -7.51 3.61
N THR A 240 6.20 -8.51 2.94
CA THR A 240 7.52 -8.30 2.34
C THR A 240 7.44 -7.29 1.20
N THR A 241 8.57 -6.65 0.90
CA THR A 241 8.64 -5.62 -0.16
C THR A 241 8.35 -6.15 -1.56
N PHE A 242 8.34 -7.46 -1.76
CA PHE A 242 8.01 -8.10 -3.04
C PHE A 242 6.69 -8.88 -3.01
N SER A 243 6.01 -9.02 -1.87
CA SER A 243 4.71 -9.68 -1.81
C SER A 243 3.67 -8.89 -2.62
N ARG A 244 2.79 -9.62 -3.29
CA ARG A 244 1.74 -9.09 -4.14
C ARG A 244 0.38 -9.55 -3.62
N ALA A 245 -0.60 -8.68 -3.78
CA ALA A 245 -2.00 -9.01 -3.61
C ALA A 245 -2.83 -8.35 -4.72
N SER A 246 -4.11 -8.63 -4.75
CA SER A 246 -5.03 -8.03 -5.69
C SER A 246 -6.43 -7.89 -5.11
N ASN A 247 -7.19 -6.94 -5.64
CA ASN A 247 -8.61 -6.81 -5.31
C ASN A 247 -9.39 -6.22 -6.49
N ILE A 248 -10.71 -6.36 -6.44
CA ILE A 248 -11.64 -5.75 -7.40
C ILE A 248 -11.61 -4.22 -7.29
N ILE A 249 -11.93 -3.54 -8.39
CA ILE A 249 -11.81 -2.08 -8.52
C ILE A 249 -12.71 -1.35 -7.54
N ASP A 250 -13.97 -1.73 -7.48
CA ASP A 250 -15.01 -1.14 -6.64
C ASP A 250 -15.62 -2.23 -5.76
N ASN A 251 -15.15 -2.26 -4.51
CA ASN A 251 -15.73 -3.10 -3.48
C ASN A 251 -16.64 -2.23 -2.61
N ASP A 252 -17.88 -2.64 -2.42
CA ASP A 252 -18.82 -1.95 -1.53
C ASP A 252 -18.32 -1.86 -0.08
N PHE A 253 -17.36 -2.70 0.28
CA PHE A 253 -16.68 -2.74 1.56
C PHE A 253 -15.17 -2.82 1.35
N PRO A 254 -14.48 -1.70 0.99
CA PRO A 254 -13.04 -1.70 0.92
C PRO A 254 -12.49 -1.95 2.33
N VAL A 255 -12.02 -3.17 2.56
CA VAL A 255 -11.40 -3.51 3.84
C VAL A 255 -9.93 -3.17 3.75
N SER A 256 -9.54 -2.12 4.47
CA SER A 256 -8.13 -1.76 4.66
C SER A 256 -7.32 -1.49 3.39
N THR A 257 -7.98 -1.06 2.31
CA THR A 257 -7.32 -0.60 1.08
C THR A 257 -7.17 0.91 1.09
N THR A 258 -5.95 1.37 0.88
CA THR A 258 -5.50 2.76 1.06
C THR A 258 -4.85 3.31 -0.20
N VAL A 259 -4.44 4.56 -0.18
CA VAL A 259 -3.82 5.22 -1.33
C VAL A 259 -2.60 6.04 -0.96
N ARG A 260 -1.65 6.04 -1.86
CA ARG A 260 -0.49 6.94 -1.92
C ARG A 260 -0.32 7.37 -3.36
N CYS A 261 -0.07 8.66 -3.62
CA CYS A 261 0.17 9.13 -4.99
C CYS A 261 1.67 9.23 -5.30
N VAL A 262 1.99 9.15 -6.58
CA VAL A 262 3.30 9.50 -7.13
C VAL A 262 3.19 10.72 -8.03
N MET A 263 4.28 11.45 -8.17
CA MET A 263 4.45 12.51 -9.17
C MET A 263 5.53 12.07 -10.16
N ASN A 264 5.11 11.88 -11.41
CA ASN A 264 5.96 11.35 -12.49
C ASN A 264 6.79 12.47 -13.15
N SER A 265 7.75 13.00 -12.38
CA SER A 265 8.71 13.99 -12.85
C SER A 265 10.08 13.72 -12.27
N SER A 266 11.12 13.91 -13.08
CA SER A 266 12.51 13.87 -12.62
C SER A 266 12.93 15.16 -11.91
N GLU A 267 12.17 16.24 -12.04
CA GLU A 267 12.43 17.51 -11.40
C GLU A 267 11.87 17.52 -9.97
N PRO A 268 12.64 17.98 -8.98
CA PRO A 268 12.13 18.15 -7.62
C PRO A 268 10.99 19.16 -7.57
N ILE A 269 10.02 18.93 -6.73
CA ILE A 269 9.01 19.94 -6.39
C ILE A 269 9.75 21.06 -5.63
N LYS A 270 9.66 22.27 -6.13
CA LYS A 270 10.23 23.47 -5.48
C LYS A 270 9.27 24.04 -4.46
#